data_f5bcfe345d77f03eedb62c22721045d6
#
_entry.id   f5bcfe345d77f03eedb62c22721045d6
#
_cell.length_a   1.000
_cell.length_b   1.000
_cell.length_c   1.000
_cell.angle_alpha   90.00
_cell.angle_beta   90.00
_cell.angle_gamma   90.00
#
_symmetry.space_group_name_H-M   'P 1'
#
loop_
_entity.id
_entity.type
_entity.pdbx_description
1 polymer ?
#
loop_
_entity_poly.entity_id
_entity_poly.type
_entity_poly.pdbx_seq_one_letter_code
_entity_poly.pdbx_strand_id
1 'polypeptide(L)'
;FQGGGEMIERVSFEKTTWNTLPYKFEAGTPAIAEAVGLGAAINYLESLDRKAVETAEQALLQHANKLVETVPGMQVIGTAANKVPVMSFKIEGLHPSDIGTLLDQQGIAIHTGHHCAMPLMDFFSVPGTARASFAFYNTLDEVEQLFAALQKIQRLFAD
;
A
#
# COMPACT_ATOMS: atom_id res chain seq x y z
N PHE A 1 0.68 9.85 28.85
CA PHE A 1 1.09 8.65 28.14
C PHE A 1 0.26 7.48 28.67
N GLN A 2 0.31 6.31 28.06
CA GLN A 2 -0.51 5.17 28.41
C GLN A 2 -0.05 4.56 29.75
N GLY A 3 -0.96 4.27 30.70
CA GLY A 3 -0.65 3.63 31.98
C GLY A 3 -0.88 2.13 31.93
N GLY A 4 -0.08 1.35 32.66
CA GLY A 4 -0.18 -0.10 32.76
C GLY A 4 0.95 -0.73 33.55
N GLY A 5 0.99 -2.05 33.63
CA GLY A 5 2.12 -2.80 34.20
C GLY A 5 3.43 -2.49 33.48
N GLU A 6 4.55 -2.85 34.06
CA GLU A 6 5.92 -2.65 33.59
C GLU A 6 6.35 -1.17 33.49
N MET A 7 5.49 -0.26 32.99
CA MET A 7 5.82 1.16 32.84
C MET A 7 5.82 1.93 34.18
N ILE A 8 5.23 1.40 35.23
CA ILE A 8 5.14 1.96 36.59
C ILE A 8 6.27 1.40 37.43
N GLU A 9 6.96 2.27 38.17
CA GLU A 9 7.89 1.89 39.24
C GLU A 9 7.13 1.74 40.58
N ARG A 10 6.36 2.77 40.97
CA ARG A 10 5.59 2.79 42.18
C ARG A 10 4.33 3.63 42.08
N VAL A 11 3.25 3.17 42.70
CA VAL A 11 1.99 3.91 42.86
C VAL A 11 1.70 4.12 44.35
N SER A 12 1.34 5.35 44.72
CA SER A 12 0.75 5.68 46.04
C SER A 12 -0.44 6.62 45.84
N PHE A 13 -1.16 6.96 46.87
CA PHE A 13 -2.24 7.93 46.80
C PHE A 13 -1.75 9.35 46.50
N GLU A 14 -0.50 9.67 46.88
CA GLU A 14 0.08 10.99 46.73
C GLU A 14 0.86 11.12 45.42
N LYS A 15 1.45 10.01 44.91
CA LYS A 15 2.41 10.09 43.78
C LYS A 15 2.53 8.76 43.04
N THR A 16 2.65 8.86 41.73
CA THR A 16 3.10 7.77 40.85
C THR A 16 4.48 8.07 40.32
N THR A 17 5.38 7.09 40.32
CA THR A 17 6.69 7.16 39.67
C THR A 17 6.76 6.17 38.50
N TRP A 18 7.54 6.53 37.50
CA TRP A 18 7.65 5.83 36.23
C TRP A 18 8.94 5.06 36.16
N ASN A 19 8.90 3.90 35.52
CA ASN A 19 10.07 3.09 35.27
C ASN A 19 11.08 3.81 34.35
N THR A 20 12.28 3.27 34.23
CA THR A 20 13.32 3.75 33.33
C THR A 20 12.97 3.41 31.85
N LEU A 21 13.64 4.06 30.91
CA LEU A 21 13.56 3.71 29.50
C LEU A 21 14.15 2.30 29.25
N PRO A 22 13.58 1.47 28.39
CA PRO A 22 12.41 1.74 27.53
C PRO A 22 11.05 1.51 28.23
N TYR A 23 11.02 0.82 29.36
CA TYR A 23 9.80 0.37 30.06
C TYR A 23 8.80 1.49 30.38
N LYS A 24 9.31 2.70 30.63
CA LYS A 24 8.49 3.89 30.83
C LYS A 24 7.41 4.10 29.77
N PHE A 25 7.64 3.65 28.55
CA PHE A 25 6.74 3.82 27.41
C PHE A 25 6.10 2.51 26.93
N GLU A 26 6.34 1.42 27.65
CA GLU A 26 5.84 0.08 27.35
C GLU A 26 4.84 -0.36 28.43
N ALA A 27 3.57 0.00 28.24
CA ALA A 27 2.51 -0.30 29.19
C ALA A 27 1.90 -1.68 28.96
N GLY A 28 1.99 -2.55 29.97
CA GLY A 28 1.43 -3.90 29.94
C GLY A 28 2.37 -4.95 29.33
N THR A 29 1.86 -6.17 29.23
CA THR A 29 2.60 -7.28 28.61
C THR A 29 2.96 -6.95 27.17
N PRO A 30 4.24 -7.10 26.75
CA PRO A 30 4.63 -6.84 25.37
C PRO A 30 3.94 -7.78 24.39
N ALA A 31 3.89 -7.38 23.12
CA ALA A 31 3.32 -8.14 21.99
C ALA A 31 4.20 -9.35 21.64
N ILE A 32 4.23 -10.37 22.52
CA ILE A 32 5.14 -11.53 22.42
C ILE A 32 4.80 -12.40 21.21
N ALA A 33 3.51 -12.68 21.01
CA ALA A 33 3.03 -13.52 19.92
C ALA A 33 3.32 -12.86 18.56
N GLU A 34 3.10 -11.55 18.47
CA GLU A 34 3.36 -10.75 17.27
C GLU A 34 4.87 -10.68 16.97
N ALA A 35 5.72 -10.57 18.00
CA ALA A 35 7.17 -10.59 17.80
C ALA A 35 7.66 -11.93 17.27
N VAL A 36 7.15 -13.05 17.80
CA VAL A 36 7.44 -14.39 17.29
C VAL A 36 6.91 -14.57 15.87
N GLY A 37 5.68 -14.10 15.60
CA GLY A 37 5.07 -14.12 14.28
C GLY A 37 5.87 -13.32 13.24
N LEU A 38 6.36 -12.14 13.63
CA LEU A 38 7.24 -11.32 12.77
C LEU A 38 8.54 -12.07 12.44
N GLY A 39 9.16 -12.74 13.43
CA GLY A 39 10.34 -13.57 13.21
C GLY A 39 10.09 -14.69 12.20
N ALA A 40 8.94 -15.37 12.31
CA ALA A 40 8.54 -16.39 11.35
C ALA A 40 8.31 -15.82 9.93
N ALA A 41 7.69 -14.65 9.83
CA ALA A 41 7.48 -13.96 8.55
C ALA A 41 8.82 -13.54 7.90
N ILE A 42 9.77 -13.05 8.68
CA ILE A 42 11.11 -12.70 8.19
C ILE A 42 11.81 -13.95 7.63
N ASN A 43 11.81 -15.06 8.38
CA ASN A 43 12.41 -16.32 7.94
C ASN A 43 11.77 -16.83 6.62
N TYR A 44 10.44 -16.68 6.48
CA TYR A 44 9.75 -17.02 5.25
C TYR A 44 10.26 -16.17 4.07
N LEU A 45 10.31 -14.84 4.23
CA LEU A 45 10.80 -13.94 3.19
C LEU A 45 12.27 -14.19 2.83
N GLU A 46 13.11 -14.55 3.82
CA GLU A 46 14.52 -14.90 3.59
C GLU A 46 14.70 -16.23 2.86
N SER A 47 13.71 -17.13 2.93
CA SER A 47 13.72 -18.40 2.21
C SER A 47 13.41 -18.27 0.71
N LEU A 48 12.85 -17.14 0.27
CA LEU A 48 12.51 -16.88 -1.12
C LEU A 48 13.75 -16.49 -1.94
N ASP A 49 13.79 -16.95 -3.19
CA ASP A 49 14.77 -16.43 -4.16
C ASP A 49 14.41 -14.98 -4.53
N ARG A 50 15.10 -14.04 -3.91
CA ARG A 50 14.87 -12.59 -4.10
C ARG A 50 14.98 -12.15 -5.56
N LYS A 51 15.88 -12.77 -6.34
CA LYS A 51 16.05 -12.45 -7.76
C LYS A 51 14.87 -12.94 -8.59
N ALA A 52 14.35 -14.12 -8.28
CA ALA A 52 13.16 -14.65 -8.93
C ALA A 52 11.92 -13.79 -8.60
N VAL A 53 11.77 -13.39 -7.32
CA VAL A 53 10.72 -12.46 -6.89
C VAL A 53 10.80 -11.14 -7.66
N GLU A 54 11.95 -10.48 -7.67
CA GLU A 54 12.14 -9.22 -8.39
C GLU A 54 11.82 -9.37 -9.88
N THR A 55 12.26 -10.45 -10.51
CA THR A 55 12.01 -10.72 -11.92
C THR A 55 10.50 -10.88 -12.21
N ALA A 56 9.78 -11.63 -11.36
CA ALA A 56 8.35 -11.83 -11.49
C ALA A 56 7.59 -10.50 -11.33
N GLU A 57 7.90 -9.75 -10.30
CA GLU A 57 7.26 -8.46 -10.02
C GLU A 57 7.52 -7.42 -11.10
N GLN A 58 8.73 -7.36 -11.63
CA GLN A 58 9.07 -6.48 -12.77
C GLN A 58 8.34 -6.89 -14.05
N ALA A 59 8.12 -8.18 -14.28
CA ALA A 59 7.33 -8.64 -15.42
C ALA A 59 5.87 -8.18 -15.33
N LEU A 60 5.25 -8.24 -14.13
CA LEU A 60 3.91 -7.72 -13.89
C LEU A 60 3.81 -6.23 -14.16
N LEU A 61 4.75 -5.44 -13.62
CA LEU A 61 4.80 -3.99 -13.86
C LEU A 61 5.00 -3.64 -15.33
N GLN A 62 5.88 -4.36 -16.03
CA GLN A 62 6.11 -4.16 -17.47
C GLN A 62 4.85 -4.48 -18.28
N HIS A 63 4.13 -5.55 -17.90
CA HIS A 63 2.87 -5.89 -18.55
C HIS A 63 1.81 -4.81 -18.30
N ALA A 64 1.65 -4.35 -17.07
CA ALA A 64 0.76 -3.25 -16.73
C ALA A 64 1.09 -1.97 -17.53
N ASN A 65 2.36 -1.62 -17.65
CA ASN A 65 2.78 -0.44 -18.43
C ASN A 65 2.38 -0.53 -19.91
N LYS A 66 2.38 -1.72 -20.52
CA LYS A 66 1.92 -1.91 -21.91
C LYS A 66 0.42 -1.70 -22.05
N LEU A 67 -0.35 -1.97 -21.01
CA LEU A 67 -1.80 -1.85 -21.03
C LEU A 67 -2.30 -0.42 -20.76
N VAL A 68 -1.44 0.49 -20.31
CA VAL A 68 -1.82 1.90 -20.00
C VAL A 68 -2.53 2.57 -21.17
N GLU A 69 -2.00 2.39 -22.38
CA GLU A 69 -2.55 3.00 -23.61
C GLU A 69 -3.95 2.46 -23.96
N THR A 70 -4.34 1.32 -23.38
CA THR A 70 -5.67 0.73 -23.63
C THR A 70 -6.79 1.40 -22.82
N VAL A 71 -6.44 2.26 -21.86
CA VAL A 71 -7.39 3.01 -21.03
C VAL A 71 -7.31 4.50 -21.41
N PRO A 72 -8.28 5.03 -22.16
CA PRO A 72 -8.28 6.44 -22.56
C PRO A 72 -8.20 7.39 -21.37
N GLY A 73 -7.36 8.43 -21.46
CA GLY A 73 -7.17 9.42 -20.41
C GLY A 73 -6.36 8.96 -19.20
N MET A 74 -5.87 7.71 -19.18
CA MET A 74 -5.01 7.21 -18.11
C MET A 74 -3.62 7.83 -18.21
N GLN A 75 -3.11 8.33 -17.09
CA GLN A 75 -1.77 8.90 -16.97
C GLN A 75 -1.06 8.30 -15.75
N VAL A 76 0.11 7.73 -15.97
CA VAL A 76 0.96 7.19 -14.90
C VAL A 76 1.72 8.31 -14.23
N ILE A 77 1.73 8.31 -12.89
CA ILE A 77 2.50 9.22 -12.05
C ILE A 77 3.74 8.48 -11.56
N GLY A 78 4.91 9.05 -11.81
CA GLY A 78 6.20 8.41 -11.52
C GLY A 78 6.67 7.49 -12.65
N THR A 79 7.57 8.02 -13.47
CA THR A 79 8.07 7.39 -14.70
C THR A 79 9.54 7.01 -14.62
N ALA A 80 10.11 6.89 -13.41
CA ALA A 80 11.51 6.44 -13.24
C ALA A 80 11.73 5.06 -13.88
N ALA A 81 12.89 4.90 -14.53
CA ALA A 81 13.22 3.65 -15.21
C ALA A 81 13.31 2.47 -14.23
N ASN A 82 13.91 2.72 -13.06
CA ASN A 82 14.02 1.73 -11.99
C ASN A 82 13.05 2.11 -10.87
N LYS A 83 12.03 1.31 -10.67
CA LYS A 83 11.05 1.48 -9.60
C LYS A 83 10.55 0.13 -9.09
N VAL A 84 10.03 0.14 -7.88
CA VAL A 84 9.31 -1.01 -7.31
C VAL A 84 8.05 -1.32 -8.12
N PRO A 85 7.47 -2.52 -8.02
CA PRO A 85 6.31 -2.95 -8.80
C PRO A 85 5.01 -2.25 -8.37
N VAL A 86 5.02 -0.92 -8.42
CA VAL A 86 3.91 -0.03 -8.06
C VAL A 86 3.61 0.91 -9.21
N MET A 87 2.33 1.01 -9.57
CA MET A 87 1.82 1.93 -10.58
C MET A 87 0.83 2.88 -9.93
N SER A 88 1.21 4.15 -9.77
CA SER A 88 0.28 5.23 -9.43
C SER A 88 -0.23 5.88 -10.70
N PHE A 89 -1.51 6.15 -10.76
CA PHE A 89 -2.12 6.71 -11.96
C PHE A 89 -3.34 7.57 -11.65
N LYS A 90 -3.72 8.39 -12.62
CA LYS A 90 -5.01 9.07 -12.69
C LYS A 90 -5.69 8.75 -14.02
N ILE A 91 -7.00 8.92 -14.08
CA ILE A 91 -7.78 8.86 -15.32
C ILE A 91 -8.50 10.20 -15.44
N GLU A 92 -8.42 10.83 -16.60
CA GLU A 92 -9.06 12.11 -16.84
C GLU A 92 -10.57 12.04 -16.60
N GLY A 93 -11.13 13.04 -15.92
CA GLY A 93 -12.54 13.08 -15.55
C GLY A 93 -12.97 12.18 -14.40
N LEU A 94 -12.08 11.33 -13.84
CA LEU A 94 -12.40 10.42 -12.75
C LEU A 94 -11.66 10.77 -11.46
N HIS A 95 -12.41 10.86 -10.36
CA HIS A 95 -11.78 11.02 -9.06
C HIS A 95 -11.18 9.67 -8.59
N PRO A 96 -9.98 9.65 -7.96
CA PRO A 96 -9.36 8.39 -7.51
C PRO A 96 -10.25 7.52 -6.62
N SER A 97 -11.05 8.13 -5.74
CA SER A 97 -11.98 7.39 -4.87
C SER A 97 -13.06 6.66 -5.65
N ASP A 98 -13.55 7.24 -6.75
CA ASP A 98 -14.58 6.60 -7.59
C ASP A 98 -13.98 5.39 -8.32
N ILE A 99 -12.75 5.52 -8.82
CA ILE A 99 -12.00 4.40 -9.40
C ILE A 99 -11.89 3.27 -8.40
N GLY A 100 -11.47 3.57 -7.16
CA GLY A 100 -11.35 2.57 -6.10
C GLY A 100 -12.66 1.88 -5.77
N THR A 101 -13.74 2.64 -5.58
CA THR A 101 -15.07 2.11 -5.28
C THR A 101 -15.60 1.20 -6.39
N LEU A 102 -15.43 1.60 -7.65
CA LEU A 102 -15.93 0.83 -8.79
C LEU A 102 -15.09 -0.43 -9.08
N LEU A 103 -13.82 -0.42 -8.74
CA LEU A 103 -12.96 -1.61 -8.79
C LEU A 103 -13.28 -2.57 -7.65
N ASP A 104 -13.51 -2.06 -6.44
CA ASP A 104 -13.90 -2.87 -5.27
C ASP A 104 -15.19 -3.66 -5.53
N GLN A 105 -16.20 -3.03 -6.17
CA GLN A 105 -17.42 -3.70 -6.61
C GLN A 105 -17.19 -4.85 -7.62
N GLN A 106 -16.02 -4.89 -8.25
CA GLN A 106 -15.60 -5.95 -9.16
C GLN A 106 -14.60 -6.93 -8.52
N GLY A 107 -14.38 -6.82 -7.19
CA GLY A 107 -13.45 -7.66 -6.44
C GLY A 107 -11.98 -7.31 -6.65
N ILE A 108 -11.67 -6.09 -7.12
CA ILE A 108 -10.31 -5.63 -7.38
C ILE A 108 -9.94 -4.57 -6.35
N ALA A 109 -9.01 -4.90 -5.45
CA ALA A 109 -8.52 -4.00 -4.41
C ALA A 109 -7.34 -3.17 -4.91
N ILE A 110 -7.47 -1.85 -4.83
CA ILE A 110 -6.38 -0.88 -5.05
C ILE A 110 -6.36 0.16 -3.94
N HIS A 111 -5.27 0.90 -3.84
CA HIS A 111 -5.17 2.01 -2.90
C HIS A 111 -5.47 3.34 -3.62
N THR A 112 -6.29 4.20 -3.01
CA THR A 112 -6.65 5.51 -3.57
C THR A 112 -6.46 6.63 -2.56
N GLY A 113 -6.16 7.84 -3.03
CA GLY A 113 -6.01 9.04 -2.23
C GLY A 113 -4.63 9.67 -2.34
N HIS A 114 -4.22 10.40 -1.31
CA HIS A 114 -2.94 11.12 -1.28
C HIS A 114 -1.76 10.29 -0.74
N HIS A 115 -1.97 9.04 -0.33
CA HIS A 115 -0.94 8.07 0.12
C HIS A 115 -0.01 8.60 1.22
N CYS A 116 -0.53 9.44 2.14
CA CYS A 116 0.25 10.17 3.16
C CYS A 116 1.38 11.03 2.57
N ALA A 117 1.23 11.48 1.32
CA ALA A 117 2.22 12.24 0.55
C ALA A 117 1.59 13.51 -0.08
N MET A 118 0.88 14.32 0.73
CA MET A 118 0.20 15.53 0.27
C MET A 118 1.12 16.48 -0.51
N PRO A 119 2.38 16.76 -0.08
CA PRO A 119 3.26 17.65 -0.84
C PRO A 119 3.57 17.13 -2.26
N LEU A 120 3.55 15.80 -2.44
CA LEU A 120 3.73 15.19 -3.76
C LEU A 120 2.48 15.37 -4.63
N MET A 121 1.30 15.30 -4.04
CA MET A 121 0.04 15.57 -4.75
C MET A 121 -0.03 17.02 -5.21
N ASP A 122 0.40 17.97 -4.37
CA ASP A 122 0.50 19.38 -4.73
C ASP A 122 1.49 19.61 -5.87
N PHE A 123 2.67 18.96 -5.80
CA PHE A 123 3.67 19.02 -6.87
C PHE A 123 3.13 18.56 -8.23
N PHE A 124 2.35 17.48 -8.25
CA PHE A 124 1.72 16.97 -9.47
C PHE A 124 0.37 17.64 -9.80
N SER A 125 -0.10 18.56 -8.95
CA SER A 125 -1.40 19.25 -9.11
C SER A 125 -2.55 18.26 -9.27
N VAL A 126 -2.59 17.24 -8.42
CA VAL A 126 -3.65 16.22 -8.38
C VAL A 126 -4.23 16.08 -6.98
N PRO A 127 -5.53 15.81 -6.83
CA PRO A 127 -6.16 15.63 -5.50
C PRO A 127 -5.74 14.31 -4.83
N GLY A 128 -5.17 13.40 -5.58
CA GLY A 128 -4.75 12.07 -5.21
C GLY A 128 -4.50 11.20 -6.42
N THR A 129 -4.12 9.96 -6.22
CA THR A 129 -3.96 8.97 -7.28
C THR A 129 -4.64 7.65 -6.92
N ALA A 130 -4.94 6.84 -7.91
CA ALA A 130 -5.16 5.42 -7.77
C ALA A 130 -3.80 4.71 -7.86
N ARG A 131 -3.57 3.67 -7.04
CA ARG A 131 -2.30 2.97 -6.97
C ARG A 131 -2.50 1.46 -6.96
N ALA A 132 -2.06 0.79 -8.01
CA ALA A 132 -1.92 -0.65 -8.07
C ALA A 132 -0.52 -1.06 -7.60
N SER A 133 -0.45 -2.05 -6.72
CA SER A 133 0.80 -2.63 -6.23
C SER A 133 0.79 -4.11 -6.60
N PHE A 134 1.83 -4.55 -7.26
CA PHE A 134 1.99 -5.94 -7.70
C PHE A 134 3.02 -6.64 -6.82
N ALA A 135 2.73 -7.88 -6.44
CA ALA A 135 3.65 -8.70 -5.67
C ALA A 135 3.86 -10.05 -6.38
N PHE A 136 4.86 -10.78 -5.97
CA PHE A 136 5.27 -12.05 -6.59
C PHE A 136 4.16 -13.11 -6.64
N TYR A 137 3.11 -12.98 -5.85
CA TYR A 137 1.96 -13.88 -5.86
C TYR A 137 0.83 -13.44 -6.82
N ASN A 138 0.96 -12.26 -7.45
CA ASN A 138 0.00 -11.84 -8.47
C ASN A 138 0.31 -12.49 -9.82
N THR A 139 -0.67 -12.52 -10.70
CA THR A 139 -0.59 -13.12 -12.04
C THR A 139 -0.77 -12.07 -13.14
N LEU A 140 -0.34 -12.39 -14.35
CA LEU A 140 -0.59 -11.56 -15.53
C LEU A 140 -2.10 -11.42 -15.81
N ASP A 141 -2.87 -12.48 -15.59
CA ASP A 141 -4.32 -12.47 -15.75
C ASP A 141 -5.00 -11.48 -14.80
N GLU A 142 -4.51 -11.36 -13.55
CA GLU A 142 -5.02 -10.35 -12.60
C GLU A 142 -4.70 -8.92 -13.05
N VAL A 143 -3.54 -8.71 -13.67
CA VAL A 143 -3.20 -7.41 -14.28
C VAL A 143 -4.16 -7.11 -15.44
N GLU A 144 -4.45 -8.08 -16.30
CA GLU A 144 -5.40 -7.91 -17.41
C GLU A 144 -6.82 -7.64 -16.91
N GLN A 145 -7.27 -8.33 -15.85
CA GLN A 145 -8.55 -8.08 -15.21
C GLN A 145 -8.65 -6.65 -14.66
N LEU A 146 -7.60 -6.14 -14.01
CA LEU A 146 -7.54 -4.75 -13.57
C LEU A 146 -7.75 -3.78 -14.75
N PHE A 147 -7.04 -3.95 -15.85
CA PHE A 147 -7.12 -3.06 -16.99
C PHE A 147 -8.46 -3.18 -17.73
N ALA A 148 -9.02 -4.38 -17.84
CA ALA A 148 -10.36 -4.58 -18.39
C ALA A 148 -11.44 -3.86 -17.54
N ALA A 149 -11.31 -3.92 -16.21
CA ALA A 149 -12.19 -3.20 -15.30
C ALA A 149 -12.03 -1.68 -15.42
N LEU A 150 -10.80 -1.17 -15.52
CA LEU A 150 -10.53 0.27 -15.74
C LEU A 150 -11.12 0.77 -17.06
N GLN A 151 -11.00 0.01 -18.15
CA GLN A 151 -11.64 0.33 -19.43
C GLN A 151 -13.16 0.42 -19.32
N LYS A 152 -13.77 -0.53 -18.58
CA LYS A 152 -15.21 -0.53 -18.34
C LYS A 152 -15.64 0.69 -17.54
N ILE A 153 -14.89 1.03 -16.48
CA ILE A 153 -15.16 2.22 -15.66
C ILE A 153 -15.05 3.47 -16.53
N GLN A 154 -13.97 3.62 -17.29
CA GLN A 154 -13.75 4.78 -18.15
C GLN A 154 -14.91 5.00 -19.13
N ARG A 155 -15.46 3.93 -19.73
CA ARG A 155 -16.60 4.03 -20.63
C ARG A 155 -17.90 4.50 -19.95
N LEU A 156 -18.07 4.27 -18.66
CA LEU A 156 -19.23 4.75 -17.91
C LEU A 156 -19.26 6.26 -17.71
N PHE A 157 -18.11 6.93 -17.89
CA PHE A 157 -17.92 8.38 -17.68
C PHE A 157 -17.45 9.09 -18.97
N ALA A 158 -17.48 8.42 -20.11
CA ALA A 158 -17.00 8.98 -21.39
C ALA A 158 -18.08 9.78 -22.16
N ASP A 159 -19.26 10.03 -21.52
CA ASP A 159 -20.38 10.81 -22.10
C ASP A 159 -20.33 12.29 -21.72
#